data_0bf950b99927d8f1689b1ee12745715b
#
_entry.id   0bf950b99927d8f1689b1ee12745715b
#
_cell.length_a   1.000
_cell.length_b   1.000
_cell.length_c   1.000
_cell.angle_alpha   90.00
_cell.angle_beta   90.00
_cell.angle_gamma   90.00
#
_symmetry.space_group_name_H-M   'P 1'
#
loop_
_entity.id
_entity.type
_entity.pdbx_description
1 polymer ?
#
loop_
_entity_poly.entity_id
_entity_poly.type
_entity_poly.pdbx_seq_one_letter_code
_entity_poly.pdbx_strand_id
1 'polypeptide(L)'
;MLSWVPRRRTTAAANAPAQAEIPKPVILKTPQPIALALGGGSARGWAHIGVLRALNEANIKISMIAGTSIGALVGGCYLAGKLDELEEFARSLTRRRMFSLMDITFRGSGLFGGMKLDRKLHQHLDGLNIDDLPCSYVAVATELRTGHEIWLSTGSLIMAMRASYALPGVFEPIRYDHRLLVDGALVNPVPVSVCRAYEQQLVLAVNLNYDQFGRAAVVKYTSPARAGQEDTITPAQAGVISHESRLGITGVMMDAFNIIQDRISRARMAGDPPDIALMPSIGHIGLTEFHRAAETIDIGYQETRKQLENIERLQRVIF
;
A
#
# COMPACT_ATOMS: atom_id res chain seq x y z
N MET A 1 7.30 -20.27 78.03
CA MET A 1 5.89 -20.42 77.63
C MET A 1 5.54 -19.32 76.69
N LEU A 2 5.50 -19.62 75.40
CA LEU A 2 5.11 -18.66 74.36
C LEU A 2 3.71 -19.04 73.87
N SER A 3 2.74 -18.18 74.14
CA SER A 3 1.31 -18.36 73.77
C SER A 3 1.15 -17.96 72.32
N TRP A 4 0.72 -18.91 71.49
CA TRP A 4 0.39 -18.72 70.10
C TRP A 4 -1.07 -18.25 69.96
N VAL A 5 -1.28 -17.03 69.43
CA VAL A 5 -2.61 -16.45 69.13
C VAL A 5 -2.89 -16.64 67.64
N PRO A 6 -3.99 -17.29 67.24
CA PRO A 6 -4.30 -17.43 65.81
C PRO A 6 -4.90 -16.13 65.27
N ARG A 7 -4.23 -15.57 64.21
CA ARG A 7 -4.77 -14.45 63.42
C ARG A 7 -5.97 -14.91 62.61
N ARG A 8 -7.14 -14.33 62.86
CA ARG A 8 -8.32 -14.45 62.01
C ARG A 8 -8.00 -13.88 60.65
N ARG A 9 -8.07 -14.69 59.58
CA ARG A 9 -8.11 -14.24 58.19
C ARG A 9 -9.48 -13.63 57.93
N THR A 10 -9.57 -12.32 57.77
CA THR A 10 -10.70 -11.67 57.14
C THR A 10 -10.56 -11.90 55.64
N THR A 11 -11.42 -12.74 55.08
CA THR A 11 -11.59 -12.89 53.63
C THR A 11 -12.32 -11.65 53.13
N ALA A 12 -11.56 -10.67 52.66
CA ALA A 12 -12.13 -9.62 51.81
C ALA A 12 -12.54 -10.28 50.48
N ALA A 13 -13.83 -10.35 50.23
CA ALA A 13 -14.38 -10.70 48.93
C ALA A 13 -13.85 -9.67 47.92
N ALA A 14 -12.92 -10.10 47.08
CA ALA A 14 -12.48 -9.27 45.93
C ALA A 14 -13.70 -9.12 45.02
N ASN A 15 -14.23 -7.91 44.92
CA ASN A 15 -15.18 -7.55 43.86
C ASN A 15 -14.50 -7.83 42.52
N ALA A 16 -14.97 -8.83 41.80
CA ALA A 16 -14.61 -9.04 40.42
C ALA A 16 -14.97 -7.76 39.64
N PRO A 17 -14.08 -7.26 38.77
CA PRO A 17 -14.40 -6.10 37.94
C PRO A 17 -15.68 -6.42 37.15
N ALA A 18 -16.67 -5.53 37.20
CA ALA A 18 -17.86 -5.63 36.38
C ALA A 18 -17.44 -5.83 34.93
N GLN A 19 -17.90 -6.90 34.31
CA GLN A 19 -17.68 -7.12 32.88
C GLN A 19 -18.28 -5.92 32.14
N ALA A 20 -17.46 -5.15 31.45
CA ALA A 20 -17.91 -4.06 30.58
C ALA A 20 -18.90 -4.68 29.57
N GLU A 21 -20.16 -4.25 29.60
CA GLU A 21 -21.13 -4.68 28.58
C GLU A 21 -20.62 -4.28 27.21
N ILE A 22 -20.47 -5.26 26.31
CA ILE A 22 -20.15 -5.01 24.90
C ILE A 22 -21.32 -4.22 24.31
N PRO A 23 -21.10 -3.00 23.80
CA PRO A 23 -22.17 -2.19 23.24
C PRO A 23 -22.84 -2.97 22.09
N LYS A 24 -24.18 -2.96 22.09
CA LYS A 24 -24.95 -3.61 21.01
C LYS A 24 -24.78 -2.82 19.72
N PRO A 25 -24.61 -3.49 18.57
CA PRO A 25 -24.48 -2.80 17.30
C PRO A 25 -25.73 -1.98 16.98
N VAL A 26 -25.53 -0.74 16.56
CA VAL A 26 -26.59 0.17 16.13
C VAL A 26 -26.67 0.12 14.61
N ILE A 27 -27.87 -0.18 14.08
CA ILE A 27 -28.11 -0.18 12.63
C ILE A 27 -28.49 1.23 12.18
N LEU A 28 -27.68 1.82 11.31
CA LEU A 28 -27.90 3.15 10.76
C LEU A 28 -28.93 3.13 9.63
N LYS A 29 -29.76 4.16 9.57
CA LYS A 29 -30.69 4.38 8.46
C LYS A 29 -29.98 4.75 7.16
N THR A 30 -28.89 5.52 7.26
CA THR A 30 -28.05 5.95 6.13
C THR A 30 -26.70 5.26 6.19
N PRO A 31 -26.22 4.68 5.06
CA PRO A 31 -24.88 4.10 5.00
C PRO A 31 -23.81 5.15 5.30
N GLN A 32 -22.81 4.80 6.11
CA GLN A 32 -21.67 5.65 6.35
C GLN A 32 -20.74 5.69 5.13
N PRO A 33 -20.11 6.83 4.84
CA PRO A 33 -19.02 6.86 3.87
C PRO A 33 -17.81 6.05 4.37
N ILE A 34 -16.97 5.60 3.45
CA ILE A 34 -15.77 4.85 3.77
C ILE A 34 -14.52 5.71 3.54
N ALA A 35 -13.49 5.47 4.35
CA ALA A 35 -12.14 5.94 4.05
C ALA A 35 -11.36 4.85 3.31
N LEU A 36 -10.57 5.24 2.32
CA LEU A 36 -9.73 4.32 1.56
C LEU A 36 -8.25 4.49 1.93
N ALA A 37 -7.61 3.40 2.32
CA ALA A 37 -6.15 3.29 2.44
C ALA A 37 -5.60 2.56 1.22
N LEU A 38 -5.13 3.31 0.22
CA LEU A 38 -4.62 2.76 -1.05
C LEU A 38 -3.12 2.50 -0.96
N GLY A 39 -2.74 1.22 -0.97
CA GLY A 39 -1.35 0.81 -0.79
C GLY A 39 -0.45 1.04 -2.00
N GLY A 40 0.87 1.02 -1.76
CA GLY A 40 1.91 0.97 -2.78
C GLY A 40 1.95 -0.38 -3.49
N GLY A 41 2.60 -0.44 -4.66
CA GLY A 41 2.72 -1.69 -5.43
C GLY A 41 3.19 -1.52 -6.87
N SER A 42 3.68 -0.35 -7.25
CA SER A 42 4.20 -0.07 -8.59
C SER A 42 3.20 -0.46 -9.69
N ALA A 43 3.54 -1.29 -10.69
CA ALA A 43 2.63 -1.70 -11.78
C ALA A 43 1.34 -2.37 -11.29
N ARG A 44 1.35 -3.03 -10.14
CA ARG A 44 0.16 -3.63 -9.52
C ARG A 44 -0.87 -2.59 -9.08
N GLY A 45 -0.42 -1.35 -8.88
CA GLY A 45 -1.26 -0.24 -8.47
C GLY A 45 -2.41 0.10 -9.42
N TRP A 46 -2.35 -0.34 -10.66
CA TRP A 46 -3.48 -0.22 -11.57
C TRP A 46 -4.74 -0.93 -11.07
N ALA A 47 -4.62 -1.89 -10.14
CA ALA A 47 -5.75 -2.53 -9.47
C ALA A 47 -6.63 -1.51 -8.72
N HIS A 48 -6.06 -0.43 -8.20
CA HIS A 48 -6.82 0.62 -7.52
C HIS A 48 -7.86 1.26 -8.45
N ILE A 49 -7.58 1.37 -9.76
CA ILE A 49 -8.55 1.89 -10.73
C ILE A 49 -9.79 0.98 -10.74
N GLY A 50 -9.59 -0.34 -10.81
CA GLY A 50 -10.68 -1.31 -10.78
C GLY A 50 -11.47 -1.27 -9.46
N VAL A 51 -10.77 -1.13 -8.32
CA VAL A 51 -11.39 -0.96 -7.00
C VAL A 51 -12.32 0.27 -7.01
N LEU A 52 -11.82 1.42 -7.44
CA LEU A 52 -12.58 2.67 -7.46
C LEU A 52 -13.77 2.61 -8.43
N ARG A 53 -13.63 1.93 -9.57
CA ARG A 53 -14.74 1.67 -10.50
C ARG A 53 -15.86 0.89 -9.83
N ALA A 54 -15.53 -0.22 -9.20
CA ALA A 54 -16.52 -1.08 -8.54
C ALA A 54 -17.24 -0.36 -7.38
N LEU A 55 -16.51 0.46 -6.61
CA LEU A 55 -17.10 1.28 -5.54
C LEU A 55 -18.03 2.37 -6.09
N ASN A 56 -17.63 3.04 -7.19
CA ASN A 56 -18.47 4.04 -7.86
C ASN A 56 -19.77 3.45 -8.40
N GLU A 57 -19.69 2.31 -9.09
CA GLU A 57 -20.87 1.61 -9.63
C GLU A 57 -21.85 1.18 -8.52
N ALA A 58 -21.31 0.83 -7.35
CA ALA A 58 -22.12 0.51 -6.17
C ALA A 58 -22.60 1.76 -5.40
N ASN A 59 -22.32 2.98 -5.89
CA ASN A 59 -22.65 4.25 -5.24
C ASN A 59 -22.11 4.37 -3.81
N ILE A 60 -20.98 3.74 -3.51
CA ILE A 60 -20.31 3.81 -2.21
C ILE A 60 -19.60 5.16 -2.09
N LYS A 61 -20.02 5.95 -1.10
CA LYS A 61 -19.43 7.26 -0.84
C LYS A 61 -18.10 7.12 -0.13
N ILE A 62 -17.12 7.89 -0.60
CA ILE A 62 -15.78 7.97 -0.03
C ILE A 62 -15.66 9.28 0.74
N SER A 63 -15.24 9.21 2.02
CA SER A 63 -15.02 10.37 2.89
C SER A 63 -13.57 10.85 2.86
N MET A 64 -12.63 9.94 2.60
CA MET A 64 -11.21 10.22 2.62
C MET A 64 -10.44 9.20 1.77
N ILE A 65 -9.34 9.63 1.17
CA ILE A 65 -8.34 8.74 0.57
C ILE A 65 -6.97 9.05 1.18
N ALA A 66 -6.36 8.07 1.83
CA ALA A 66 -4.95 8.06 2.15
C ALA A 66 -4.24 7.13 1.16
N GLY A 67 -3.23 7.62 0.47
CA GLY A 67 -2.53 6.86 -0.55
C GLY A 67 -1.02 6.83 -0.35
N THR A 68 -0.40 5.72 -0.70
CA THR A 68 1.06 5.56 -0.72
C THR A 68 1.50 5.17 -2.13
N SER A 69 2.52 5.88 -2.67
CA SER A 69 3.10 5.56 -3.98
C SER A 69 2.05 5.61 -5.09
N ILE A 70 1.90 4.52 -5.85
CA ILE A 70 0.86 4.40 -6.88
C ILE A 70 -0.57 4.57 -6.31
N GLY A 71 -0.80 4.21 -5.03
CA GLY A 71 -2.07 4.45 -4.36
C GLY A 71 -2.37 5.94 -4.19
N ALA A 72 -1.35 6.75 -3.91
CA ALA A 72 -1.49 8.20 -3.88
C ALA A 72 -1.79 8.76 -5.27
N LEU A 73 -1.10 8.28 -6.31
CA LEU A 73 -1.34 8.70 -7.69
C LEU A 73 -2.78 8.41 -8.12
N VAL A 74 -3.23 7.16 -7.95
CA VAL A 74 -4.58 6.76 -8.39
C VAL A 74 -5.66 7.47 -7.56
N GLY A 75 -5.47 7.57 -6.23
CA GLY A 75 -6.40 8.27 -5.34
C GLY A 75 -6.51 9.76 -5.65
N GLY A 76 -5.38 10.43 -5.88
CA GLY A 76 -5.35 11.85 -6.26
C GLY A 76 -6.02 12.11 -7.62
N CYS A 77 -5.71 11.30 -8.63
CA CYS A 77 -6.36 11.40 -9.95
C CYS A 77 -7.87 11.13 -9.85
N TYR A 78 -8.29 10.17 -9.03
CA TYR A 78 -9.71 9.88 -8.81
C TYR A 78 -10.45 11.09 -8.23
N LEU A 79 -9.94 11.67 -7.15
CA LEU A 79 -10.56 12.82 -6.49
C LEU A 79 -10.55 14.09 -7.38
N ALA A 80 -9.56 14.19 -8.24
CA ALA A 80 -9.51 15.25 -9.25
C ALA A 80 -10.44 15.01 -10.45
N GLY A 81 -11.23 13.92 -10.47
CA GLY A 81 -12.12 13.56 -11.59
C GLY A 81 -11.37 13.11 -12.84
N LYS A 82 -10.15 12.58 -12.71
CA LYS A 82 -9.25 12.19 -13.79
C LYS A 82 -8.96 10.68 -13.83
N LEU A 83 -9.88 9.87 -13.31
CA LEU A 83 -9.73 8.41 -13.31
C LEU A 83 -9.76 7.83 -14.72
N ASP A 84 -10.61 8.39 -15.61
CA ASP A 84 -10.75 7.92 -17.00
C ASP A 84 -9.47 8.14 -17.78
N GLU A 85 -8.92 9.36 -17.69
CA GLU A 85 -7.67 9.72 -18.37
C GLU A 85 -6.48 8.89 -17.84
N LEU A 86 -6.47 8.59 -16.53
CA LEU A 86 -5.46 7.73 -15.93
C LEU A 86 -5.59 6.29 -16.42
N GLU A 87 -6.80 5.76 -16.51
CA GLU A 87 -7.06 4.42 -17.03
C GLU A 87 -6.66 4.30 -18.50
N GLU A 88 -7.04 5.27 -19.33
CA GLU A 88 -6.62 5.32 -20.74
C GLU A 88 -5.09 5.33 -20.87
N PHE A 89 -4.42 6.17 -20.06
CA PHE A 89 -2.97 6.18 -20.01
C PHE A 89 -2.40 4.81 -19.62
N ALA A 90 -2.89 4.20 -18.54
CA ALA A 90 -2.43 2.89 -18.06
C ALA A 90 -2.59 1.81 -19.15
N ARG A 91 -3.76 1.73 -19.78
CA ARG A 91 -4.05 0.77 -20.87
C ARG A 91 -3.23 1.03 -22.14
N SER A 92 -2.78 2.27 -22.36
CA SER A 92 -1.92 2.64 -23.49
C SER A 92 -0.47 2.15 -23.36
N LEU A 93 -0.07 1.70 -22.15
CA LEU A 93 1.29 1.23 -21.88
C LEU A 93 1.49 -0.17 -22.47
N THR A 94 2.20 -0.25 -23.60
CA THR A 94 2.58 -1.52 -24.25
C THR A 94 4.02 -1.90 -23.88
N ARG A 95 4.40 -3.17 -24.03
CA ARG A 95 5.79 -3.62 -23.85
C ARG A 95 6.77 -2.77 -24.67
N ARG A 96 6.45 -2.46 -25.93
CA ARG A 96 7.30 -1.60 -26.79
C ARG A 96 7.43 -0.18 -26.23
N ARG A 97 6.35 0.40 -25.74
CA ARG A 97 6.39 1.73 -25.09
C ARG A 97 7.18 1.69 -23.79
N MET A 98 7.08 0.60 -23.02
CA MET A 98 7.89 0.42 -21.81
C MET A 98 9.39 0.37 -22.15
N PHE A 99 9.81 -0.41 -23.16
CA PHE A 99 11.21 -0.41 -23.62
C PHE A 99 11.67 0.98 -24.07
N SER A 100 10.83 1.74 -24.76
CA SER A 100 11.16 3.11 -25.18
C SER A 100 11.13 4.12 -24.01
N LEU A 101 10.48 3.80 -22.90
CA LEU A 101 10.53 4.58 -21.64
C LEU A 101 11.75 4.21 -20.80
N MET A 102 12.28 3.00 -21.00
CA MET A 102 13.50 2.48 -20.38
C MET A 102 14.76 2.89 -21.15
N ASP A 103 14.65 3.74 -22.19
CA ASP A 103 15.81 4.34 -22.85
C ASP A 103 16.63 5.11 -21.82
N ILE A 104 17.65 4.40 -21.41
CA ILE A 104 18.59 4.64 -20.34
C ILE A 104 19.31 5.94 -20.62
N THR A 105 18.88 7.00 -19.99
CA THR A 105 19.73 8.18 -19.84
C THR A 105 20.72 7.87 -18.71
N PHE A 106 21.88 7.31 -19.09
CA PHE A 106 23.04 7.13 -18.20
C PHE A 106 23.60 8.45 -17.63
N ARG A 107 22.87 9.55 -17.74
CA ARG A 107 23.27 10.91 -17.35
C ARG A 107 22.30 11.61 -16.40
N GLY A 108 21.50 10.87 -15.61
CA GLY A 108 20.63 11.45 -14.58
C GLY A 108 20.31 10.43 -13.51
N SER A 109 19.99 10.89 -12.31
CA SER A 109 19.73 10.07 -11.13
C SER A 109 18.42 9.27 -11.16
N GLY A 110 17.70 9.22 -12.30
CA GLY A 110 16.44 8.49 -12.47
C GLY A 110 16.44 7.58 -13.70
N LEU A 111 16.11 6.30 -13.50
CA LEU A 111 16.15 5.23 -14.51
C LEU A 111 14.91 5.14 -15.40
N PHE A 112 13.79 5.79 -15.05
CA PHE A 112 12.52 5.64 -15.74
C PHE A 112 11.90 6.96 -16.20
N GLY A 113 11.20 6.91 -17.32
CA GLY A 113 10.52 8.04 -17.96
C GLY A 113 9.37 8.65 -17.18
N GLY A 114 9.65 9.09 -15.93
CA GLY A 114 8.75 9.93 -15.15
C GLY A 114 8.26 11.15 -15.92
N MET A 115 9.02 11.62 -16.89
CA MET A 115 8.68 12.77 -17.73
C MET A 115 7.39 12.63 -18.52
N LYS A 116 6.99 11.43 -18.98
CA LYS A 116 5.71 11.26 -19.72
C LYS A 116 4.52 11.25 -18.78
N LEU A 117 4.63 10.55 -17.65
CA LEU A 117 3.62 10.59 -16.59
C LEU A 117 3.51 12.01 -16.03
N ASP A 118 4.63 12.61 -15.68
CA ASP A 118 4.73 13.97 -15.16
C ASP A 118 4.07 15.00 -16.14
N ARG A 119 4.38 14.91 -17.42
CA ARG A 119 3.74 15.76 -18.45
C ARG A 119 2.23 15.55 -18.52
N LYS A 120 1.75 14.31 -18.43
CA LYS A 120 0.32 14.01 -18.40
C LYS A 120 -0.35 14.56 -17.15
N LEU A 121 0.29 14.42 -15.98
CA LEU A 121 -0.22 15.00 -14.74
C LEU A 121 -0.33 16.53 -14.85
N HIS A 122 0.72 17.19 -15.34
CA HIS A 122 0.67 18.65 -15.57
C HIS A 122 -0.42 19.06 -16.57
N GLN A 123 -0.64 18.29 -17.64
CA GLN A 123 -1.68 18.61 -18.63
C GLN A 123 -3.12 18.61 -18.04
N HIS A 124 -3.37 17.78 -17.01
CA HIS A 124 -4.72 17.56 -16.49
C HIS A 124 -4.96 18.08 -15.08
N LEU A 125 -3.89 18.33 -14.31
CA LEU A 125 -3.95 18.65 -12.88
C LEU A 125 -3.16 19.91 -12.51
N ASP A 126 -2.62 20.65 -13.51
CA ASP A 126 -1.82 21.85 -13.21
C ASP A 126 -2.64 22.90 -12.47
N GLY A 127 -2.05 23.46 -11.41
CA GLY A 127 -2.71 24.42 -10.53
C GLY A 127 -3.71 23.85 -9.53
N LEU A 128 -4.01 22.54 -9.56
CA LEU A 128 -4.93 21.92 -8.59
C LEU A 128 -4.22 21.67 -7.25
N ASN A 129 -4.83 22.12 -6.17
CA ASN A 129 -4.36 21.86 -4.81
C ASN A 129 -5.18 20.74 -4.16
N ILE A 130 -4.59 20.11 -3.15
CA ILE A 130 -5.26 19.09 -2.33
C ILE A 130 -6.51 19.68 -1.66
N ASP A 131 -6.42 20.96 -1.26
CA ASP A 131 -7.50 21.68 -0.60
C ASP A 131 -8.74 21.88 -1.50
N ASP A 132 -8.59 21.76 -2.83
CA ASP A 132 -9.67 21.88 -3.82
C ASP A 132 -10.41 20.57 -4.08
N LEU A 133 -9.95 19.45 -3.48
CA LEU A 133 -10.53 18.13 -3.71
C LEU A 133 -11.88 17.95 -2.97
N PRO A 134 -12.78 17.09 -3.50
CA PRO A 134 -14.13 16.94 -2.94
C PRO A 134 -14.19 16.26 -1.56
N CYS A 135 -13.12 15.60 -1.14
CA CYS A 135 -12.96 15.03 0.21
C CYS A 135 -11.50 14.99 0.62
N SER A 136 -11.26 14.65 1.90
CA SER A 136 -9.90 14.60 2.46
C SER A 136 -8.97 13.68 1.67
N TYR A 137 -7.78 14.16 1.36
CA TYR A 137 -6.73 13.41 0.68
C TYR A 137 -5.40 13.56 1.41
N VAL A 138 -4.69 12.45 1.56
CA VAL A 138 -3.33 12.43 2.11
C VAL A 138 -2.43 11.56 1.24
N ALA A 139 -1.35 12.13 0.72
CA ALA A 139 -0.27 11.37 0.11
C ALA A 139 0.83 11.12 1.14
N VAL A 140 1.19 9.85 1.34
CA VAL A 140 2.26 9.49 2.28
C VAL A 140 3.60 9.50 1.55
N ALA A 141 4.58 10.17 2.12
CA ALA A 141 5.97 10.20 1.66
C ALA A 141 6.93 9.89 2.82
N THR A 142 8.19 9.70 2.50
CA THR A 142 9.27 9.47 3.48
C THR A 142 10.30 10.58 3.38
N GLU A 143 10.68 11.20 4.50
CA GLU A 143 11.83 12.09 4.50
C GLU A 143 13.13 11.30 4.47
N LEU A 144 13.94 11.51 3.43
CA LEU A 144 15.12 10.68 3.14
C LEU A 144 16.19 10.73 4.23
N ARG A 145 16.35 11.86 4.90
CA ARG A 145 17.44 12.08 5.89
C ARG A 145 17.11 11.53 7.27
N THR A 146 15.84 11.57 7.65
CA THR A 146 15.40 11.25 9.03
C THR A 146 14.60 9.96 9.09
N GLY A 147 14.08 9.47 7.93
CA GLY A 147 13.18 8.34 7.88
C GLY A 147 11.77 8.61 8.40
N HIS A 148 11.42 9.89 8.68
CA HIS A 148 10.08 10.23 9.14
C HIS A 148 9.03 10.01 8.05
N GLU A 149 7.89 9.51 8.46
CA GLU A 149 6.66 9.49 7.66
C GLU A 149 6.12 10.92 7.52
N ILE A 150 5.89 11.37 6.30
CA ILE A 150 5.39 12.71 5.98
C ILE A 150 4.02 12.58 5.33
N TRP A 151 3.04 13.28 5.88
CA TRP A 151 1.69 13.34 5.36
C TRP A 151 1.49 14.65 4.60
N LEU A 152 1.29 14.54 3.30
CA LEU A 152 1.04 15.67 2.42
C LEU A 152 -0.47 15.78 2.19
N SER A 153 -1.10 16.71 2.91
CA SER A 153 -2.56 16.90 2.95
C SER A 153 -3.01 18.28 2.50
N THR A 154 -2.09 19.13 2.08
CA THR A 154 -2.36 20.49 1.59
C THR A 154 -1.40 20.88 0.46
N GLY A 155 -1.73 21.92 -0.29
CA GLY A 155 -0.88 22.43 -1.37
C GLY A 155 -0.97 21.61 -2.66
N SER A 156 0.05 21.70 -3.52
CA SER A 156 0.01 21.12 -4.86
C SER A 156 -0.22 19.62 -4.88
N LEU A 157 -1.32 19.18 -5.50
CA LEU A 157 -1.65 17.76 -5.66
C LEU A 157 -0.58 17.00 -6.44
N ILE A 158 -0.07 17.58 -7.53
CA ILE A 158 0.99 16.96 -8.34
C ILE A 158 2.25 16.73 -7.50
N MET A 159 2.68 17.74 -6.75
CA MET A 159 3.89 17.63 -5.93
C MET A 159 3.74 16.60 -4.82
N ALA A 160 2.58 16.50 -4.19
CA ALA A 160 2.29 15.49 -3.17
C ALA A 160 2.32 14.07 -3.74
N MET A 161 1.67 13.84 -4.89
CA MET A 161 1.70 12.55 -5.57
C MET A 161 3.13 12.18 -5.99
N ARG A 162 3.88 13.11 -6.59
CA ARG A 162 5.29 12.90 -7.00
C ARG A 162 6.18 12.52 -5.83
N ALA A 163 6.05 13.21 -4.69
CA ALA A 163 6.81 12.89 -3.48
C ALA A 163 6.49 11.48 -2.99
N SER A 164 5.19 11.11 -3.03
CA SER A 164 4.73 9.80 -2.57
C SER A 164 5.21 8.63 -3.44
N TYR A 165 5.36 8.82 -4.77
CA TYR A 165 5.83 7.75 -5.65
C TYR A 165 7.31 7.87 -6.07
N ALA A 166 8.09 8.75 -5.45
CA ALA A 166 9.51 8.95 -5.73
C ALA A 166 10.36 7.76 -5.25
N LEU A 167 10.22 6.61 -5.90
CA LEU A 167 10.90 5.35 -5.55
C LEU A 167 12.42 5.51 -5.73
N PRO A 168 13.22 5.29 -4.65
CA PRO A 168 14.67 5.36 -4.73
C PRO A 168 15.27 4.44 -5.81
N GLY A 169 16.20 4.97 -6.59
CA GLY A 169 16.80 4.25 -7.72
C GLY A 169 15.97 4.24 -9.01
N VAL A 170 14.71 4.71 -8.96
CA VAL A 170 13.80 4.81 -10.12
C VAL A 170 13.51 6.27 -10.45
N PHE A 171 13.12 7.05 -9.46
CA PHE A 171 12.81 8.46 -9.57
C PHE A 171 13.74 9.31 -8.70
N GLU A 172 13.89 10.57 -9.09
CA GLU A 172 14.61 11.54 -8.26
C GLU A 172 13.80 11.89 -7.01
N PRO A 173 14.47 12.03 -5.85
CA PRO A 173 13.83 12.55 -4.65
C PRO A 173 13.23 13.94 -4.89
N ILE A 174 12.04 14.17 -4.34
CA ILE A 174 11.35 15.45 -4.50
C ILE A 174 11.75 16.40 -3.37
N ARG A 175 12.22 17.58 -3.77
CA ARG A 175 12.45 18.67 -2.81
C ARG A 175 11.13 19.34 -2.47
N TYR A 176 10.71 19.23 -1.21
CA TYR A 176 9.49 19.85 -0.68
C TYR A 176 9.89 20.71 0.52
N ASP A 177 9.76 22.02 0.39
CA ASP A 177 10.36 23.00 1.30
C ASP A 177 11.86 22.70 1.54
N HIS A 178 12.24 22.47 2.80
CA HIS A 178 13.62 22.14 3.20
C HIS A 178 13.89 20.63 3.28
N ARG A 179 12.90 19.79 2.93
CA ARG A 179 12.97 18.34 3.02
C ARG A 179 13.24 17.69 1.67
N LEU A 180 13.83 16.52 1.72
CA LEU A 180 14.03 15.67 0.55
C LEU A 180 13.15 14.44 0.73
N LEU A 181 12.11 14.32 -0.08
CA LEU A 181 11.08 13.29 0.04
C LEU A 181 11.28 12.19 -0.99
N VAL A 182 11.03 10.97 -0.55
CA VAL A 182 11.03 9.75 -1.35
C VAL A 182 9.76 8.95 -1.06
N ASP A 183 9.57 7.83 -1.79
CA ASP A 183 8.37 6.99 -1.72
C ASP A 183 7.97 6.63 -0.29
N GLY A 184 6.69 6.82 0.00
CA GLY A 184 6.10 6.56 1.32
C GLY A 184 6.05 5.09 1.71
N ALA A 185 6.17 4.18 0.75
CA ALA A 185 6.15 2.75 1.01
C ALA A 185 7.38 2.24 1.80
N LEU A 186 8.42 3.08 1.95
CA LEU A 186 9.54 2.80 2.87
C LEU A 186 9.12 2.81 4.34
N VAL A 187 8.04 3.50 4.70
CA VAL A 187 7.61 3.67 6.09
C VAL A 187 6.17 3.24 6.33
N ASN A 188 5.26 3.46 5.36
CA ASN A 188 3.85 3.12 5.48
C ASN A 188 3.26 2.66 4.13
N PRO A 189 3.50 1.41 3.75
CA PRO A 189 3.06 0.90 2.45
C PRO A 189 1.54 0.85 2.26
N VAL A 190 0.75 0.67 3.33
CA VAL A 190 -0.72 0.67 3.32
C VAL A 190 -1.20 1.58 4.44
N PRO A 191 -1.60 2.83 4.15
CA PRO A 191 -1.70 3.89 5.14
C PRO A 191 -3.02 3.88 5.96
N VAL A 192 -3.37 2.75 6.59
CA VAL A 192 -4.55 2.62 7.46
C VAL A 192 -4.48 3.58 8.64
N SER A 193 -3.29 3.68 9.27
CA SER A 193 -3.05 4.58 10.41
C SER A 193 -3.34 6.04 10.10
N VAL A 194 -3.15 6.47 8.84
CA VAL A 194 -3.50 7.83 8.41
C VAL A 194 -5.01 8.04 8.47
N CYS A 195 -5.80 7.11 7.91
CA CYS A 195 -7.26 7.18 7.98
C CYS A 195 -7.74 7.20 9.44
N ARG A 196 -7.14 6.38 10.32
CA ARG A 196 -7.48 6.36 11.74
C ARG A 196 -7.14 7.67 12.45
N ALA A 197 -5.98 8.28 12.15
CA ALA A 197 -5.60 9.58 12.70
C ALA A 197 -6.53 10.72 12.27
N TYR A 198 -7.21 10.58 11.13
CA TYR A 198 -8.29 11.47 10.67
C TYR A 198 -9.67 11.02 11.16
N GLU A 199 -9.72 10.22 12.24
CA GLU A 199 -10.95 9.79 12.93
C GLU A 199 -11.96 9.07 12.03
N GLN A 200 -11.48 8.41 10.96
CA GLN A 200 -12.35 7.67 10.06
C GLN A 200 -12.82 6.37 10.71
N GLN A 201 -14.12 6.19 10.83
CA GLN A 201 -14.73 5.06 11.52
C GLN A 201 -14.66 3.77 10.70
N LEU A 202 -14.85 3.85 9.38
CA LEU A 202 -14.85 2.70 8.47
C LEU A 202 -13.74 2.84 7.45
N VAL A 203 -12.69 2.02 7.60
CA VAL A 203 -11.50 2.04 6.76
C VAL A 203 -11.41 0.79 5.91
N LEU A 204 -11.43 0.97 4.59
CA LEU A 204 -11.15 -0.05 3.61
C LEU A 204 -9.72 0.09 3.10
N ALA A 205 -8.88 -0.92 3.33
CA ALA A 205 -7.51 -0.94 2.85
C ALA A 205 -7.35 -1.82 1.61
N VAL A 206 -6.56 -1.36 0.65
CA VAL A 206 -6.17 -2.15 -0.53
C VAL A 206 -4.69 -2.49 -0.43
N ASN A 207 -4.39 -3.78 -0.16
CA ASN A 207 -3.04 -4.29 -0.05
C ASN A 207 -2.67 -5.10 -1.30
N LEU A 208 -1.74 -4.57 -2.10
CA LEU A 208 -1.30 -5.13 -3.38
C LEU A 208 -0.13 -6.12 -3.27
N ASN A 209 0.39 -6.33 -2.06
CA ASN A 209 1.58 -7.15 -1.82
C ASN A 209 1.30 -8.41 -1.00
N TYR A 210 0.03 -8.70 -0.70
CA TYR A 210 -0.37 -9.76 0.21
C TYR A 210 0.05 -11.16 -0.23
N ASP A 211 -0.02 -11.47 -1.53
CA ASP A 211 0.21 -12.78 -2.11
C ASP A 211 1.60 -12.98 -2.72
N GLN A 212 2.53 -12.02 -2.50
CA GLN A 212 3.88 -12.07 -3.07
C GLN A 212 4.80 -13.09 -2.39
N PHE A 213 4.76 -13.13 -1.08
CA PHE A 213 5.62 -13.97 -0.26
C PHE A 213 4.76 -14.93 0.54
N GLY A 214 5.25 -16.17 0.69
CA GLY A 214 4.58 -17.19 1.49
C GLY A 214 4.29 -16.70 2.92
N ARG A 215 3.28 -17.30 3.56
CA ARG A 215 2.90 -16.96 4.95
C ARG A 215 3.99 -17.24 5.98
N ALA A 216 4.93 -18.17 5.68
CA ALA A 216 6.03 -18.51 6.55
C ALA A 216 7.06 -17.37 6.57
N ALA A 217 7.25 -16.75 7.73
CA ALA A 217 8.26 -15.71 7.91
C ALA A 217 9.69 -16.27 8.02
N VAL A 218 9.83 -17.55 8.35
CA VAL A 218 11.12 -18.23 8.58
C VAL A 218 11.11 -19.59 7.92
N VAL A 219 12.10 -19.85 7.10
CA VAL A 219 12.42 -21.18 6.61
C VAL A 219 13.63 -21.69 7.42
N LYS A 220 13.46 -22.78 8.17
CA LYS A 220 14.58 -23.42 8.86
C LYS A 220 15.34 -24.25 7.84
N TYR A 221 16.49 -23.78 7.44
CA TYR A 221 17.38 -24.51 6.56
C TYR A 221 18.44 -25.20 7.42
N THR A 222 18.40 -26.52 7.46
CA THR A 222 19.47 -27.35 8.01
C THR A 222 20.29 -27.87 6.84
N SER A 223 21.38 -27.19 6.51
CA SER A 223 22.38 -27.78 5.63
C SER A 223 23.02 -28.98 6.34
N PRO A 224 23.11 -30.14 5.72
CA PRO A 224 24.01 -31.17 6.19
C PRO A 224 25.44 -30.67 5.97
N ALA A 225 25.96 -29.92 6.94
CA ALA A 225 27.33 -29.43 6.89
C ALA A 225 28.30 -30.61 6.88
N ARG A 226 28.69 -31.06 5.71
CA ARG A 226 29.96 -31.74 5.52
C ARG A 226 31.01 -30.64 5.37
N ALA A 227 31.74 -30.42 6.45
CA ALA A 227 32.93 -29.59 6.42
C ALA A 227 33.85 -30.11 5.28
N GLY A 228 34.09 -29.26 4.26
CA GLY A 228 35.11 -29.51 3.25
C GLY A 228 34.63 -29.88 1.85
N GLN A 229 33.33 -29.87 1.53
CA GLN A 229 32.87 -29.93 0.15
C GLN A 229 32.34 -28.54 -0.27
N GLU A 230 33.09 -27.84 -1.11
CA GLU A 230 32.53 -26.80 -1.95
C GLU A 230 31.42 -27.46 -2.78
N ASP A 231 30.18 -26.92 -2.68
CA ASP A 231 29.09 -27.38 -3.52
C ASP A 231 29.46 -27.07 -4.97
N THR A 232 30.05 -28.03 -5.65
CA THR A 232 30.18 -27.99 -7.10
C THR A 232 28.79 -28.11 -7.68
N ILE A 233 28.24 -26.95 -8.10
CA ILE A 233 26.97 -26.86 -8.82
C ILE A 233 27.06 -27.79 -10.04
N THR A 234 26.27 -28.85 -10.05
CA THR A 234 26.25 -29.79 -11.19
C THR A 234 25.67 -29.05 -12.42
N PRO A 235 26.06 -29.39 -13.66
CA PRO A 235 25.54 -28.79 -14.87
C PRO A 235 24.00 -28.78 -14.96
N ALA A 236 23.34 -29.78 -14.36
CA ALA A 236 21.87 -29.85 -14.28
C ALA A 236 21.28 -28.77 -13.32
N GLN A 237 21.97 -28.49 -12.21
CA GLN A 237 21.58 -27.40 -11.28
C GLN A 237 21.92 -26.03 -11.85
N ALA A 238 23.01 -25.90 -12.59
CA ALA A 238 23.35 -24.70 -13.34
C ALA A 238 22.30 -24.37 -14.42
N GLY A 239 21.66 -25.39 -15.02
CA GLY A 239 20.56 -25.22 -15.97
C GLY A 239 19.27 -24.66 -15.34
N VAL A 240 18.99 -24.99 -14.08
CA VAL A 240 17.85 -24.41 -13.31
C VAL A 240 18.16 -22.97 -12.88
N ILE A 241 19.39 -22.70 -12.48
CA ILE A 241 19.85 -21.34 -12.08
C ILE A 241 20.00 -20.42 -13.30
N SER A 242 20.22 -20.96 -14.52
CA SER A 242 20.32 -20.15 -15.73
C SER A 242 19.00 -19.55 -16.22
N HIS A 243 17.84 -20.01 -15.71
CA HIS A 243 16.53 -19.38 -15.91
C HIS A 243 16.21 -18.30 -14.87
N GLU A 244 16.88 -18.25 -13.73
CA GLU A 244 16.93 -17.08 -12.88
C GLU A 244 17.82 -16.06 -13.60
N SER A 245 17.17 -15.18 -14.38
CA SER A 245 17.80 -14.03 -15.02
C SER A 245 18.78 -13.42 -14.02
N ARG A 246 20.03 -13.19 -14.44
CA ARG A 246 21.04 -12.46 -13.67
C ARG A 246 20.41 -11.16 -13.25
N LEU A 247 19.88 -11.11 -12.01
CA LEU A 247 19.30 -9.92 -11.45
C LEU A 247 20.40 -8.88 -11.39
N GLY A 248 20.31 -7.84 -12.23
CA GLY A 248 21.19 -6.68 -12.09
C GLY A 248 20.94 -6.02 -10.71
N ILE A 249 21.83 -5.14 -10.30
CA ILE A 249 21.74 -4.42 -9.02
C ILE A 249 20.34 -3.81 -8.83
N THR A 250 19.77 -3.21 -9.87
CA THR A 250 18.42 -2.63 -9.83
C THR A 250 17.34 -3.68 -9.53
N GLY A 251 17.43 -4.88 -10.11
CA GLY A 251 16.49 -5.96 -9.85
C GLY A 251 16.54 -6.42 -8.38
N VAL A 252 17.76 -6.63 -7.86
CA VAL A 252 17.95 -6.99 -6.44
C VAL A 252 17.41 -5.90 -5.51
N MET A 253 17.63 -4.62 -5.82
CA MET A 253 17.09 -3.51 -5.05
C MET A 253 15.55 -3.48 -5.07
N MET A 254 14.93 -3.74 -6.22
CA MET A 254 13.47 -3.80 -6.34
C MET A 254 12.89 -4.97 -5.53
N ASP A 255 13.53 -6.15 -5.56
CA ASP A 255 13.10 -7.29 -4.78
C ASP A 255 13.28 -7.05 -3.27
N ALA A 256 14.40 -6.44 -2.86
CA ALA A 256 14.62 -6.02 -1.48
C ALA A 256 13.54 -5.02 -1.02
N PHE A 257 13.19 -4.06 -1.86
CA PHE A 257 12.13 -3.11 -1.57
C PHE A 257 10.76 -3.80 -1.39
N ASN A 258 10.44 -4.79 -2.24
CA ASN A 258 9.24 -5.61 -2.09
C ASN A 258 9.18 -6.36 -0.76
N ILE A 259 10.31 -6.98 -0.38
CA ILE A 259 10.41 -7.70 0.89
C ILE A 259 10.15 -6.73 2.06
N ILE A 260 10.77 -5.55 2.02
CA ILE A 260 10.59 -4.52 3.04
C ILE A 260 9.13 -4.08 3.12
N GLN A 261 8.50 -3.76 1.99
CA GLN A 261 7.09 -3.36 1.94
C GLN A 261 6.16 -4.42 2.51
N ASP A 262 6.34 -5.70 2.15
CA ASP A 262 5.52 -6.80 2.68
C ASP A 262 5.67 -6.90 4.20
N ARG A 263 6.90 -6.84 4.72
CA ARG A 263 7.15 -6.92 6.16
C ARG A 263 6.56 -5.76 6.94
N ILE A 264 6.73 -4.54 6.45
CA ILE A 264 6.15 -3.34 7.08
C ILE A 264 4.63 -3.38 7.02
N SER A 265 4.04 -3.74 5.87
CA SER A 265 2.58 -3.84 5.72
C SER A 265 1.98 -4.83 6.72
N ARG A 266 2.56 -6.02 6.84
CA ARG A 266 2.10 -7.05 7.80
C ARG A 266 2.20 -6.55 9.24
N ALA A 267 3.32 -5.93 9.61
CA ALA A 267 3.53 -5.44 10.96
C ALA A 267 2.55 -4.30 11.31
N ARG A 268 2.36 -3.34 10.39
CA ARG A 268 1.46 -2.21 10.62
C ARG A 268 -0.01 -2.63 10.62
N MET A 269 -0.45 -3.46 9.68
CA MET A 269 -1.84 -3.95 9.65
C MET A 269 -2.17 -4.88 10.81
N ALA A 270 -1.19 -5.47 11.49
CA ALA A 270 -1.40 -6.22 12.73
C ALA A 270 -1.64 -5.28 13.93
N GLY A 271 -1.01 -4.09 13.94
CA GLY A 271 -1.20 -3.08 14.99
C GLY A 271 -2.42 -2.18 14.74
N ASP A 272 -2.65 -1.83 13.48
CA ASP A 272 -3.72 -0.94 13.00
C ASP A 272 -4.53 -1.66 11.92
N PRO A 273 -5.40 -2.60 12.25
CA PRO A 273 -6.17 -3.34 11.26
C PRO A 273 -7.24 -2.44 10.60
N PRO A 274 -7.43 -2.56 9.27
CA PRO A 274 -8.59 -1.96 8.61
C PRO A 274 -9.87 -2.75 8.95
N ASP A 275 -11.03 -2.15 8.76
CA ASP A 275 -12.31 -2.83 8.92
C ASP A 275 -12.54 -3.82 7.76
N ILE A 276 -12.04 -3.48 6.57
CA ILE A 276 -12.06 -4.34 5.38
C ILE A 276 -10.70 -4.27 4.70
N ALA A 277 -10.15 -5.42 4.34
CA ALA A 277 -8.95 -5.52 3.51
C ALA A 277 -9.28 -6.15 2.16
N LEU A 278 -9.11 -5.39 1.08
CA LEU A 278 -9.07 -5.93 -0.28
C LEU A 278 -7.66 -6.39 -0.60
N MET A 279 -7.56 -7.63 -1.02
CA MET A 279 -6.27 -8.32 -1.29
C MET A 279 -6.31 -8.95 -2.68
N PRO A 280 -6.23 -8.14 -3.76
CA PRO A 280 -6.26 -8.67 -5.12
C PRO A 280 -5.13 -9.67 -5.34
N SER A 281 -5.44 -10.83 -5.95
CA SER A 281 -4.46 -11.89 -6.25
C SER A 281 -3.62 -11.51 -7.48
N ILE A 282 -2.63 -10.67 -7.29
CA ILE A 282 -1.78 -10.07 -8.32
C ILE A 282 -0.29 -10.32 -8.13
N GLY A 283 0.10 -11.23 -7.25
CA GLY A 283 1.50 -11.59 -6.97
C GLY A 283 2.27 -12.09 -8.19
N HIS A 284 1.56 -12.63 -9.19
CA HIS A 284 2.11 -13.08 -10.47
C HIS A 284 2.43 -11.91 -11.44
N ILE A 285 2.11 -10.66 -11.08
CA ILE A 285 2.43 -9.46 -11.87
C ILE A 285 3.67 -8.82 -11.28
N GLY A 286 4.71 -8.68 -12.12
CA GLY A 286 5.96 -8.04 -11.75
C GLY A 286 5.79 -6.52 -11.54
N LEU A 287 6.61 -5.93 -10.66
CA LEU A 287 6.54 -4.48 -10.35
C LEU A 287 6.74 -3.57 -11.56
N THR A 288 7.44 -4.03 -12.58
CA THR A 288 7.75 -3.26 -13.79
C THR A 288 6.80 -3.59 -14.96
N GLU A 289 5.83 -4.49 -14.76
CA GLU A 289 4.92 -4.93 -15.82
C GLU A 289 3.71 -3.99 -16.00
N PHE A 290 3.95 -2.69 -16.08
CA PHE A 290 2.90 -1.67 -16.28
C PHE A 290 2.03 -1.90 -17.53
N HIS A 291 2.52 -2.67 -18.50
CA HIS A 291 1.77 -3.06 -19.70
C HIS A 291 0.62 -4.05 -19.43
N ARG A 292 0.57 -4.63 -18.23
CA ARG A 292 -0.51 -5.54 -17.82
C ARG A 292 -1.65 -4.78 -17.10
N ALA A 293 -1.78 -3.49 -17.37
CA ALA A 293 -2.77 -2.64 -16.72
C ALA A 293 -4.20 -3.16 -16.86
N ALA A 294 -4.60 -3.61 -18.04
CA ALA A 294 -5.96 -4.12 -18.26
C ALA A 294 -6.30 -5.30 -17.34
N GLU A 295 -5.40 -6.27 -17.23
CA GLU A 295 -5.54 -7.44 -16.35
C GLU A 295 -5.58 -7.02 -14.87
N THR A 296 -4.67 -6.13 -14.48
CA THR A 296 -4.56 -5.67 -13.10
C THR A 296 -5.80 -4.89 -12.65
N ILE A 297 -6.34 -4.02 -13.52
CA ILE A 297 -7.58 -3.27 -13.29
C ILE A 297 -8.76 -4.24 -13.11
N ASP A 298 -8.88 -5.24 -13.99
CA ASP A 298 -9.96 -6.22 -13.90
C ASP A 298 -9.91 -7.03 -12.60
N ILE A 299 -8.73 -7.48 -12.18
CA ILE A 299 -8.55 -8.20 -10.91
C ILE A 299 -8.99 -7.33 -9.73
N GLY A 300 -8.58 -6.05 -9.69
CA GLY A 300 -9.00 -5.12 -8.66
C GLY A 300 -10.51 -4.90 -8.62
N TYR A 301 -11.14 -4.78 -9.80
CA TYR A 301 -12.57 -4.65 -9.93
C TYR A 301 -13.30 -5.89 -9.41
N GLN A 302 -12.90 -7.10 -9.84
CA GLN A 302 -13.55 -8.35 -9.43
C GLN A 302 -13.39 -8.62 -7.93
N GLU A 303 -12.22 -8.31 -7.36
CA GLU A 303 -12.00 -8.46 -5.92
C GLU A 303 -12.93 -7.56 -5.11
N THR A 304 -13.11 -6.32 -5.54
CA THR A 304 -14.04 -5.39 -4.89
C THR A 304 -15.47 -5.87 -5.01
N ARG A 305 -15.89 -6.33 -6.20
CA ARG A 305 -17.23 -6.87 -6.44
C ARG A 305 -17.59 -8.00 -5.49
N LYS A 306 -16.64 -8.89 -5.18
CA LYS A 306 -16.85 -9.99 -4.21
C LYS A 306 -17.11 -9.49 -2.79
N GLN A 307 -16.59 -8.32 -2.45
CA GLN A 307 -16.70 -7.76 -1.10
C GLN A 307 -17.82 -6.71 -0.92
N LEU A 308 -18.55 -6.35 -2.00
CA LEU A 308 -19.56 -5.28 -1.95
C LEU A 308 -20.61 -5.49 -0.88
N GLU A 309 -21.17 -6.70 -0.79
CA GLU A 309 -22.19 -7.03 0.21
C GLU A 309 -21.66 -6.82 1.65
N ASN A 310 -20.41 -7.20 1.89
CA ASN A 310 -19.76 -7.00 3.18
C ASN A 310 -19.51 -5.52 3.46
N ILE A 311 -19.08 -4.76 2.45
CA ILE A 311 -18.87 -3.30 2.55
C ILE A 311 -20.19 -2.60 2.90
N GLU A 312 -21.26 -2.88 2.15
CA GLU A 312 -22.59 -2.31 2.36
C GLU A 312 -23.16 -2.65 3.75
N ARG A 313 -22.93 -3.89 4.21
CA ARG A 313 -23.31 -4.31 5.55
C ARG A 313 -22.59 -3.50 6.63
N LEU A 314 -21.27 -3.32 6.52
CA LEU A 314 -20.49 -2.58 7.51
C LEU A 314 -20.79 -1.09 7.50
N GLN A 315 -21.14 -0.49 6.35
CA GLN A 315 -21.59 0.90 6.29
C GLN A 315 -22.85 1.19 7.11
N ARG A 316 -23.62 0.16 7.48
CA ARG A 316 -24.87 0.30 8.23
C ARG A 316 -24.74 -0.05 9.71
N VAL A 317 -23.58 -0.49 10.17
CA VAL A 317 -23.35 -0.95 11.54
C VAL A 317 -22.31 -0.06 12.21
N ILE A 318 -22.65 0.49 13.40
CA ILE A 318 -21.70 1.17 14.29
C ILE A 318 -21.60 0.33 15.58
N PHE A 319 -20.38 0.21 16.10
CA PHE A 319 -20.10 -0.41 17.39
C PHE A 319 -19.75 0.64 18.42
#